data_ef6c4c77538656d3d58648a757a854b9
#
_entry.id   ef6c4c77538656d3d58648a757a854b9
#
_cell.length_a   1.000
_cell.length_b   1.000
_cell.length_c   1.000
_cell.angle_alpha   90.00
_cell.angle_beta   90.00
_cell.angle_gamma   90.00
#
_symmetry.space_group_name_H-M   'P 1'
#
loop_
_entity.id
_entity.type
_entity.pdbx_description
1 polymer ?
#
loop_
_entity_poly.entity_id
_entity_poly.type
_entity_poly.pdbx_seq_one_letter_code
_entity_poly.pdbx_strand_id
1 'polypeptide(L)'
;MSRVRVMYPSLSKSQVVEKLRQAHVRLKEKLPVSKMILYGSYAKGRHTAGSDIDIVIVYEGPPREDAYKLVVEEIGLPRVEPKVYSNEQFDTLVTNSPRFAEALEREGVVIV
;
A
#
# COMPACT_ATOMS: atom_id res chain seq x y z
N MET A 1 23.26 -25.31 19.63
CA MET A 1 22.36 -25.06 19.54
C MET A 1 21.89 -24.90 18.39
N SER A 2 21.22 -25.33 18.20
CA SER A 2 20.81 -25.12 17.09
C SER A 2 20.29 -23.90 17.03
N ARG A 3 20.45 -23.25 16.22
CA ARG A 3 19.94 -22.28 16.08
C ARG A 3 18.67 -22.42 15.61
N VAL A 4 17.78 -21.95 16.25
CA VAL A 4 16.48 -21.95 15.80
C VAL A 4 16.37 -20.95 14.71
N ARG A 5 16.01 -21.42 13.57
CA ARG A 5 15.78 -20.56 12.57
C ARG A 5 14.41 -20.09 12.74
N VAL A 6 14.22 -18.85 13.01
CA VAL A 6 12.90 -18.28 13.09
C VAL A 6 12.38 -18.04 11.70
N MET A 7 11.38 -18.79 11.33
CA MET A 7 10.75 -18.59 10.06
C MET A 7 9.43 -17.94 10.30
N TYR A 8 9.31 -16.71 9.89
CA TYR A 8 8.03 -16.06 9.96
C TYR A 8 7.26 -16.45 8.72
N PRO A 9 6.10 -17.05 8.87
CA PRO A 9 5.29 -17.35 7.70
C PRO A 9 4.94 -16.04 7.00
N SER A 10 4.88 -16.06 5.70
CA SER A 10 4.45 -14.88 4.97
C SER A 10 3.01 -14.57 5.36
N LEU A 11 2.69 -13.30 5.39
CA LEU A 11 1.32 -12.87 5.65
C LEU A 11 0.44 -13.31 4.49
N SER A 12 -0.78 -13.72 4.79
CA SER A 12 -1.75 -14.01 3.75
C SER A 12 -2.28 -12.71 3.18
N LYS A 13 -2.92 -12.78 2.02
CA LYS A 13 -3.57 -11.62 1.43
C LYS A 13 -4.58 -11.00 2.40
N SER A 14 -5.41 -11.83 3.04
CA SER A 14 -6.41 -11.31 3.97
C SER A 14 -5.79 -10.66 5.19
N GLN A 15 -4.67 -11.18 5.67
CA GLN A 15 -3.95 -10.57 6.79
C GLN A 15 -3.39 -9.20 6.40
N VAL A 16 -2.82 -9.09 5.19
CA VAL A 16 -2.31 -7.82 4.69
C VAL A 16 -3.44 -6.81 4.55
N VAL A 17 -4.55 -7.23 3.95
CA VAL A 17 -5.71 -6.35 3.78
C VAL A 17 -6.20 -5.83 5.13
N GLU A 18 -6.29 -6.71 6.13
CA GLU A 18 -6.75 -6.30 7.45
C GLU A 18 -5.79 -5.33 8.12
N LYS A 19 -4.49 -5.60 8.02
CA LYS A 19 -3.48 -4.72 8.59
C LYS A 19 -3.47 -3.35 7.91
N LEU A 20 -3.71 -3.31 6.61
CA LEU A 20 -3.81 -2.05 5.88
C LEU A 20 -5.05 -1.26 6.29
N ARG A 21 -6.17 -1.94 6.51
CA ARG A 21 -7.38 -1.27 7.00
C ARG A 21 -7.15 -0.66 8.37
N GLN A 22 -6.50 -1.39 9.26
CA GLN A 22 -6.17 -0.89 10.59
C GLN A 22 -5.22 0.30 10.52
N ALA A 23 -4.22 0.21 9.64
CA ALA A 23 -3.28 1.32 9.44
C ALA A 23 -3.99 2.56 8.90
N HIS A 24 -4.98 2.38 8.04
CA HIS A 24 -5.74 3.51 7.51
C HIS A 24 -6.47 4.27 8.61
N VAL A 25 -7.03 3.56 9.58
CA VAL A 25 -7.73 4.21 10.70
C VAL A 25 -6.80 5.16 11.45
N ARG A 26 -5.55 4.77 11.63
CA ARG A 26 -4.55 5.61 12.30
C ARG A 26 -4.04 6.72 11.37
N LEU A 27 -3.76 6.35 10.14
CA LEU A 27 -3.16 7.25 9.16
C LEU A 27 -4.07 8.43 8.82
N LYS A 28 -5.38 8.20 8.72
CA LYS A 28 -6.32 9.25 8.34
C LYS A 28 -6.36 10.41 9.32
N GLU A 29 -5.89 10.19 10.55
CA GLU A 29 -5.80 11.27 11.54
C GLU A 29 -4.66 12.24 11.23
N LYS A 30 -3.69 11.81 10.43
CA LYS A 30 -2.50 12.59 10.13
C LYS A 30 -2.41 13.00 8.67
N LEU A 31 -3.06 12.26 7.79
CA LEU A 31 -3.02 12.47 6.36
C LEU A 31 -4.41 12.17 5.79
N PRO A 32 -5.02 13.11 5.05
CA PRO A 32 -6.39 12.90 4.54
C PRO A 32 -6.43 11.94 3.36
N VAL A 33 -6.26 10.66 3.65
CA VAL A 33 -6.21 9.60 2.63
C VAL A 33 -7.57 9.43 1.98
N SER A 34 -7.61 9.49 0.65
CA SER A 34 -8.83 9.26 -0.12
C SER A 34 -8.86 7.89 -0.80
N LYS A 35 -7.68 7.30 -1.06
CA LYS A 35 -7.59 5.98 -1.66
C LYS A 35 -6.43 5.22 -1.08
N MET A 36 -6.64 3.92 -0.87
CA MET A 36 -5.57 3.00 -0.53
C MET A 36 -5.85 1.70 -1.29
N ILE A 37 -4.95 1.33 -2.18
CA ILE A 37 -5.14 0.18 -3.08
C ILE A 37 -3.94 -0.75 -2.97
N LEU A 38 -4.21 -2.00 -2.66
CA LEU A 38 -3.19 -3.06 -2.67
C LEU A 38 -3.09 -3.58 -4.10
N TYR A 39 -1.88 -3.69 -4.63
CA TYR A 39 -1.68 -4.22 -5.98
C TYR A 39 -0.46 -5.15 -6.01
N GLY A 40 -0.08 -5.58 -7.20
CA GLY A 40 1.07 -6.47 -7.35
C GLY A 40 0.77 -7.89 -6.92
N SER A 41 1.80 -8.62 -6.51
CA SER A 41 1.69 -10.06 -6.23
C SER A 41 0.72 -10.39 -5.11
N TYR A 42 0.66 -9.57 -4.07
CA TYR A 42 -0.29 -9.80 -2.98
C TYR A 42 -1.73 -9.68 -3.44
N ALA A 43 -2.02 -8.66 -4.25
CA ALA A 43 -3.38 -8.48 -4.77
C ALA A 43 -3.81 -9.65 -5.64
N LYS A 44 -2.86 -10.22 -6.38
CA LYS A 44 -3.14 -11.35 -7.28
C LYS A 44 -3.10 -12.71 -6.59
N GLY A 45 -2.75 -12.75 -5.31
CA GLY A 45 -2.62 -14.01 -4.60
C GLY A 45 -1.40 -14.83 -5.01
N ARG A 46 -0.40 -14.20 -5.62
CA ARG A 46 0.81 -14.87 -6.11
C ARG A 46 2.04 -14.55 -5.28
N HIS A 47 1.85 -14.04 -4.09
CA HIS A 47 2.96 -13.65 -3.25
C HIS A 47 3.71 -14.86 -2.69
N THR A 48 4.98 -14.63 -2.36
CA THR A 48 5.83 -15.57 -1.65
C THR A 48 6.32 -14.87 -0.38
N ALA A 49 7.08 -15.57 0.45
CA ALA A 49 7.63 -14.99 1.67
C ALA A 49 8.50 -13.77 1.42
N GLY A 50 9.12 -13.67 0.24
CA GLY A 50 9.98 -12.55 -0.10
C GLY A 50 9.29 -11.45 -0.89
N SER A 51 7.99 -11.53 -1.12
CA SER A 51 7.29 -10.53 -1.93
C SER A 51 7.14 -9.21 -1.21
N ASP A 52 7.27 -8.13 -1.95
CA ASP A 52 6.97 -6.80 -1.44
C ASP A 52 5.45 -6.60 -1.40
N ILE A 53 5.02 -5.72 -0.51
CA ILE A 53 3.63 -5.34 -0.40
C ILE A 53 3.48 -4.01 -1.12
N ASP A 54 2.94 -4.06 -2.33
CA ASP A 54 2.80 -2.87 -3.17
C ASP A 54 1.46 -2.19 -2.90
N ILE A 55 1.51 -0.92 -2.50
CA ILE A 55 0.29 -0.15 -2.24
C ILE A 55 0.37 1.21 -2.91
N VAL A 56 -0.79 1.69 -3.33
CA VAL A 56 -0.95 3.06 -3.81
C VAL A 56 -1.81 3.79 -2.80
N ILE A 57 -1.34 4.95 -2.38
CA ILE A 57 -2.07 5.81 -1.45
C ILE A 57 -2.23 7.17 -2.09
N VAL A 58 -3.46 7.66 -2.08
CA VAL A 58 -3.79 9.00 -2.58
C VAL A 58 -4.38 9.79 -1.43
N TYR A 59 -3.91 11.01 -1.24
CA TYR A 59 -4.41 11.89 -0.20
C TYR A 59 -4.88 13.22 -0.78
N GLU A 60 -5.78 13.87 -0.08
CA GLU A 60 -6.34 15.16 -0.52
C GLU A 60 -5.46 16.32 -0.08
N GLY A 61 -5.53 17.41 -0.84
CA GLY A 61 -4.79 18.60 -0.53
C GLY A 61 -3.50 18.73 -1.33
N PRO A 62 -2.73 19.78 -1.08
CA PRO A 62 -1.48 20.00 -1.81
C PRO A 62 -0.44 18.95 -1.44
N PRO A 63 0.55 18.70 -2.32
CA PRO A 63 1.61 17.75 -2.01
C PRO A 63 2.31 18.08 -0.70
N ARG A 64 2.59 17.03 0.09
CA ARG A 64 3.24 17.18 1.40
C ARG A 64 4.54 16.36 1.41
N GLU A 65 5.59 16.98 1.92
CA GLU A 65 6.88 16.31 2.02
C GLU A 65 6.89 15.17 3.02
N ASP A 66 6.04 15.25 4.05
CA ASP A 66 5.98 14.24 5.10
C ASP A 66 5.07 13.05 4.79
N ALA A 67 4.34 13.10 3.67
CA ALA A 67 3.33 12.08 3.36
C ALA A 67 3.90 10.67 3.30
N TYR A 68 4.99 10.48 2.59
CA TYR A 68 5.61 9.17 2.46
C TYR A 68 6.04 8.61 3.82
N LYS A 69 6.69 9.43 4.61
CA LYS A 69 7.17 9.04 5.93
C LYS A 69 6.01 8.64 6.84
N LEU A 70 4.93 9.41 6.83
CA LEU A 70 3.74 9.09 7.62
C LEU A 70 3.16 7.75 7.21
N VAL A 71 3.07 7.50 5.91
CA VAL A 71 2.54 6.23 5.41
C VAL A 71 3.39 5.06 5.88
N VAL A 72 4.69 5.14 5.71
CA VAL A 72 5.60 4.06 6.11
C VAL A 72 5.51 3.80 7.61
N GLU A 73 5.52 4.87 8.41
CA GLU A 73 5.48 4.73 9.86
C GLU A 73 4.16 4.12 10.35
N GLU A 74 3.04 4.56 9.80
CA GLU A 74 1.73 4.09 10.26
C GLU A 74 1.40 2.69 9.78
N ILE A 75 1.84 2.31 8.60
CA ILE A 75 1.60 0.96 8.11
C ILE A 75 2.43 -0.05 8.89
N GLY A 76 3.72 0.25 9.08
CA GLY A 76 4.58 -0.57 9.93
C GLY A 76 4.77 -2.01 9.50
N LEU A 77 4.47 -2.35 8.27
CA LEU A 77 4.65 -3.70 7.75
C LEU A 77 6.03 -3.83 7.09
N PRO A 78 6.71 -4.97 7.28
CA PRO A 78 7.94 -5.20 6.57
C PRO A 78 7.68 -5.35 5.07
N ARG A 79 8.64 -4.91 4.28
CA ARG A 79 8.58 -5.02 2.81
C ARG A 79 7.42 -4.26 2.17
N VAL A 80 6.89 -3.26 2.85
CA VAL A 80 5.88 -2.40 2.24
C VAL A 80 6.56 -1.45 1.28
N GLU A 81 5.98 -1.34 0.09
CA GLU A 81 6.47 -0.46 -0.98
C GLU A 81 5.35 0.49 -1.35
N PRO A 82 5.19 1.61 -0.65
CA PRO A 82 4.11 2.53 -0.93
C PRO A 82 4.47 3.51 -2.05
N LYS A 83 3.48 3.78 -2.89
CA LYS A 83 3.52 4.88 -3.83
C LYS A 83 2.48 5.87 -3.35
N VAL A 84 2.94 7.05 -2.96
CA VAL A 84 2.11 8.04 -2.28
C VAL A 84 1.95 9.27 -3.15
N TYR A 85 0.71 9.65 -3.43
CA TYR A 85 0.39 10.76 -4.31
C TYR A 85 -0.66 11.66 -3.68
N SER A 86 -0.55 12.97 -3.95
CA SER A 86 -1.69 13.85 -3.74
C SER A 86 -2.74 13.58 -4.82
N ASN A 87 -3.98 14.04 -4.63
CA ASN A 87 -5.03 13.89 -5.64
C ASN A 87 -4.56 14.39 -7.01
N GLU A 88 -3.94 15.56 -7.02
CA GLU A 88 -3.49 16.19 -8.25
C GLU A 88 -2.39 15.37 -8.93
N GLN A 89 -1.44 14.88 -8.13
CA GLN A 89 -0.37 14.02 -8.65
C GLN A 89 -0.93 12.72 -9.21
N PHE A 90 -1.92 12.15 -8.55
CA PHE A 90 -2.54 10.91 -9.01
C PHE A 90 -3.33 11.13 -10.30
N ASP A 91 -4.05 12.24 -10.41
CA ASP A 91 -4.78 12.59 -11.63
C ASP A 91 -3.82 12.72 -12.82
N THR A 92 -2.67 13.34 -12.58
CA THR A 92 -1.63 13.47 -13.62
C THR A 92 -1.09 12.10 -14.01
N LEU A 93 -0.87 11.23 -13.02
CA LEU A 93 -0.39 9.88 -13.27
C LEU A 93 -1.38 9.07 -14.12
N VAL A 94 -2.65 9.15 -13.78
CA VAL A 94 -3.71 8.43 -14.51
C VAL A 94 -3.77 8.92 -15.96
N THR A 95 -3.66 10.22 -16.16
CA THR A 95 -3.68 10.80 -17.51
C THR A 95 -2.47 10.36 -18.33
N ASN A 96 -1.30 10.36 -17.72
CA ASN A 96 -0.05 10.07 -18.43
C ASN A 96 0.25 8.56 -18.53
N SER A 97 -0.36 7.75 -17.67
CA SER A 97 -0.12 6.32 -17.63
C SER A 97 -1.43 5.55 -17.52
N PRO A 98 -2.26 5.59 -18.58
CA PRO A 98 -3.58 4.93 -18.51
C PRO A 98 -3.49 3.42 -18.29
N ARG A 99 -2.40 2.77 -18.73
CA ARG A 99 -2.23 1.33 -18.51
C ARG A 99 -2.06 1.01 -17.03
N PHE A 100 -1.36 1.86 -16.31
CA PHE A 100 -1.20 1.67 -14.87
C PHE A 100 -2.54 1.86 -14.16
N ALA A 101 -3.28 2.88 -14.55
CA ALA A 101 -4.61 3.13 -13.99
C ALA A 101 -5.56 1.96 -14.23
N GLU A 102 -5.56 1.42 -15.45
CA GLU A 102 -6.37 0.25 -15.78
C GLU A 102 -5.97 -0.97 -14.95
N ALA A 103 -4.68 -1.19 -14.79
CA ALA A 103 -4.17 -2.32 -14.01
C ALA A 103 -4.59 -2.20 -12.54
N LEU A 104 -4.53 -1.00 -11.98
CA LEU A 104 -4.99 -0.76 -10.61
C LEU A 104 -6.47 -1.06 -10.47
N GLU A 105 -7.27 -0.64 -11.44
CA GLU A 105 -8.70 -0.84 -11.41
C GLU A 105 -9.08 -2.31 -11.56
N ARG A 106 -8.40 -3.02 -12.47
CA ARG A 106 -8.72 -4.39 -12.77
C ARG A 106 -8.18 -5.38 -11.75
N GLU A 107 -6.96 -5.16 -11.27
CA GLU A 107 -6.24 -6.12 -10.44
C GLU A 107 -6.05 -5.69 -8.99
N GLY A 108 -6.24 -4.41 -8.70
CA GLY A 108 -6.04 -3.90 -7.36
C GLY A 108 -7.15 -4.28 -6.41
N VAL A 109 -6.80 -4.33 -5.12
CA VAL A 109 -7.77 -4.54 -4.06
C VAL A 109 -7.93 -3.21 -3.34
N VAL A 110 -9.12 -2.66 -3.39
CA VAL A 110 -9.42 -1.38 -2.76
C VAL A 110 -9.56 -1.59 -1.27
N ILE A 111 -8.67 -0.95 -0.50
CA ILE A 111 -8.73 -0.99 0.96
C ILE A 111 -9.67 0.12 1.44
N VAL A 112 -9.53 1.29 0.82
CA VAL A 112 -10.36 2.45 1.13
C VAL A 112 -10.78 3.13 -0.16
#